data_9882cf398e23513cf09ec373c9c543a1
#
_entry.id   9882cf398e23513cf09ec373c9c543a1
#
_cell.length_a   1.000
_cell.length_b   1.000
_cell.length_c   1.000
_cell.angle_alpha   90.00
_cell.angle_beta   90.00
_cell.angle_gamma   90.00
#
_symmetry.space_group_name_H-M   'P 1'
#
loop_
_entity.id
_entity.type
_entity.pdbx_description
1 polymer ?
#
loop_
_entity_poly.entity_id
_entity_poly.type
_entity_poly.pdbx_seq_one_letter_code
_entity_poly.pdbx_strand_id
1 'polypeptide(L)'
;LTHNETSTGVMMSLVRPAGSGDALVVVDATSAAGGLLWDPAEVDVYYFAPQKSFASDGGIWFAACSSRAIERIEKISASKRWTPASLDLKIALDNSKANQTYNTPALATLIMLESQVGWMNEIGGLSACNARSQQSSSILYSWAQARSWATPFVADAEKRSQVVGTIDIAASADGGVDANDICAALRANGVVDTDSYRKLGRNQLRVGMFPAVDPEDVQALTACIDVVVEALRG
;
A
#
# COMPACT_ATOMS: atom_id res chain seq x y z
N LEU A 1 -7.27 11.47 -5.77
CA LEU A 1 -6.34 10.54 -6.40
C LEU A 1 -6.10 9.34 -5.48
N THR A 2 -5.78 8.17 -6.04
CA THR A 2 -5.34 6.99 -5.30
C THR A 2 -3.90 6.71 -5.68
N HIS A 3 -2.96 6.91 -4.75
CA HIS A 3 -1.53 6.77 -5.03
C HIS A 3 -1.14 5.30 -5.32
N ASN A 4 -1.72 4.37 -4.56
CA ASN A 4 -1.55 2.94 -4.77
C ASN A 4 -2.87 2.20 -4.52
N GLU A 5 -3.28 1.36 -5.44
CA GLU A 5 -4.48 0.53 -5.32
C GLU A 5 -4.08 -0.90 -4.94
N THR A 6 -4.43 -1.30 -3.72
CA THR A 6 -3.94 -2.53 -3.07
C THR A 6 -4.52 -3.82 -3.68
N SER A 7 -5.72 -3.75 -4.26
CA SER A 7 -6.40 -4.95 -4.79
C SER A 7 -5.90 -5.33 -6.18
N THR A 8 -5.43 -4.38 -6.96
CA THR A 8 -4.97 -4.57 -8.35
C THR A 8 -3.46 -4.41 -8.52
N GLY A 9 -2.77 -3.84 -7.53
CA GLY A 9 -1.34 -3.58 -7.63
C GLY A 9 -1.00 -2.46 -8.62
N VAL A 10 -1.90 -1.48 -8.78
CA VAL A 10 -1.64 -0.30 -9.62
C VAL A 10 -1.14 0.85 -8.74
N MET A 11 -0.10 1.52 -9.16
CA MET A 11 0.33 2.81 -8.60
C MET A 11 0.29 3.90 -9.66
N MET A 12 0.28 5.16 -9.20
CA MET A 12 0.38 6.33 -10.07
C MET A 12 1.35 7.35 -9.50
N SER A 13 2.02 8.08 -10.38
CA SER A 13 2.76 9.28 -9.98
C SER A 13 1.79 10.37 -9.57
N LEU A 14 2.10 11.07 -8.48
CA LEU A 14 1.30 12.19 -8.00
C LEU A 14 1.81 13.48 -8.65
N VAL A 15 1.01 14.01 -9.54
CA VAL A 15 1.24 15.31 -10.17
C VAL A 15 -0.07 16.08 -10.10
N ARG A 16 -0.01 17.34 -9.70
CA ARG A 16 -1.17 18.22 -9.68
C ARG A 16 -1.71 18.37 -11.10
N PRO A 17 -3.00 18.03 -11.36
CA PRO A 17 -3.56 18.14 -12.70
C PRO A 17 -3.49 19.57 -13.23
N ALA A 18 -3.02 19.73 -14.47
CA ALA A 18 -3.01 21.02 -15.13
C ALA A 18 -4.44 21.59 -15.19
N GLY A 19 -4.59 22.88 -14.91
CA GLY A 19 -5.89 23.55 -14.90
C GLY A 19 -6.75 23.27 -13.65
N SER A 20 -6.20 22.62 -12.61
CA SER A 20 -6.93 22.36 -11.36
C SER A 20 -7.34 23.61 -10.59
N GLY A 21 -6.76 24.79 -10.89
CA GLY A 21 -7.09 26.06 -10.25
C GLY A 21 -7.07 25.97 -8.71
N ASP A 22 -8.20 26.32 -8.08
CA ASP A 22 -8.38 26.29 -6.62
C ASP A 22 -8.77 24.90 -6.07
N ALA A 23 -8.90 23.88 -6.92
CA ALA A 23 -9.21 22.54 -6.45
C ALA A 23 -8.05 21.97 -5.60
N LEU A 24 -8.41 21.29 -4.51
CA LEU A 24 -7.44 20.59 -3.68
C LEU A 24 -7.13 19.22 -4.28
N VAL A 25 -5.86 18.85 -4.27
CA VAL A 25 -5.40 17.49 -4.59
C VAL A 25 -5.42 16.67 -3.30
N VAL A 26 -6.42 15.79 -3.19
CA VAL A 26 -6.59 14.88 -2.04
C VAL A 26 -6.20 13.48 -2.47
N VAL A 27 -5.31 12.85 -1.73
CA VAL A 27 -4.69 11.57 -2.09
C VAL A 27 -4.96 10.52 -1.01
N ASP A 28 -5.60 9.43 -1.44
CA ASP A 28 -5.58 8.18 -0.68
C ASP A 28 -4.19 7.53 -0.84
N ALA A 29 -3.47 7.51 0.26
CA ALA A 29 -2.14 6.95 0.35
C ALA A 29 -2.07 5.73 1.29
N THR A 30 -3.21 5.12 1.58
CA THR A 30 -3.33 4.06 2.60
C THR A 30 -2.28 2.96 2.43
N SER A 31 -1.97 2.55 1.22
CA SER A 31 -0.95 1.53 0.95
C SER A 31 0.33 2.10 0.33
N ALA A 32 0.39 3.39 0.03
CA ALA A 32 1.55 4.04 -0.56
C ALA A 32 2.45 4.73 0.46
N ALA A 33 1.84 5.34 1.49
CA ALA A 33 2.56 6.12 2.49
C ALA A 33 3.63 5.27 3.19
N GLY A 34 4.84 5.78 3.26
CA GLY A 34 6.00 5.09 3.84
C GLY A 34 6.72 4.14 2.88
N GLY A 35 6.14 3.79 1.73
CA GLY A 35 6.74 2.88 0.74
C GLY A 35 7.00 3.49 -0.63
N LEU A 36 6.21 4.50 -1.04
CA LEU A 36 6.35 5.18 -2.33
C LEU A 36 6.79 6.63 -2.14
N LEU A 37 7.62 7.11 -3.07
CA LEU A 37 8.04 8.53 -3.11
C LEU A 37 6.89 9.41 -3.61
N TRP A 38 6.83 10.62 -3.10
CA TRP A 38 5.90 11.66 -3.55
C TRP A 38 6.44 13.05 -3.23
N ASP A 39 5.97 14.05 -3.95
CA ASP A 39 6.33 15.45 -3.73
C ASP A 39 5.20 16.16 -2.96
N PRO A 40 5.45 16.67 -1.73
CA PRO A 40 4.46 17.45 -0.99
C PRO A 40 3.95 18.70 -1.72
N ALA A 41 4.69 19.25 -2.67
CA ALA A 41 4.25 20.40 -3.46
C ALA A 41 3.08 20.08 -4.39
N GLU A 42 2.92 18.83 -4.80
CA GLU A 42 1.88 18.37 -5.72
C GLU A 42 0.54 18.03 -5.01
N VAL A 43 0.52 17.96 -3.68
CA VAL A 43 -0.59 17.40 -2.90
C VAL A 43 -1.05 18.37 -1.82
N ASP A 44 -2.36 18.47 -1.61
CA ASP A 44 -2.93 19.29 -0.53
C ASP A 44 -3.32 18.45 0.69
N VAL A 45 -3.76 17.21 0.50
CA VAL A 45 -4.07 16.26 1.58
C VAL A 45 -3.54 14.88 1.19
N TYR A 46 -2.67 14.32 2.02
CA TYR A 46 -2.13 12.99 1.87
C TYR A 46 -2.51 12.18 3.10
N TYR A 47 -3.51 11.29 2.99
CA TYR A 47 -4.02 10.55 4.15
C TYR A 47 -3.72 9.06 4.06
N PHE A 48 -3.50 8.44 5.21
CA PHE A 48 -3.18 7.03 5.34
C PHE A 48 -3.50 6.49 6.74
N ALA A 49 -3.41 5.18 6.88
CA ALA A 49 -3.44 4.49 8.17
C ALA A 49 -2.20 3.56 8.27
N PRO A 50 -1.71 3.23 9.48
CA PRO A 50 -0.37 2.68 9.65
C PRO A 50 -0.25 1.16 9.41
N GLN A 51 -1.34 0.44 9.16
CA GLN A 51 -1.35 -1.02 9.02
C GLN A 51 -0.78 -1.55 7.68
N LYS A 52 -0.16 -0.72 6.85
CA LYS A 52 0.47 -1.09 5.58
C LYS A 52 1.99 -0.92 5.67
N SER A 53 2.56 0.02 4.94
CA SER A 53 4.02 0.22 4.90
C SER A 53 4.65 0.52 6.27
N PHE A 54 3.88 1.06 7.20
CA PHE A 54 4.38 1.32 8.55
C PHE A 54 4.30 0.09 9.48
N ALA A 55 3.92 -1.08 9.00
CA ALA A 55 3.90 -2.36 9.73
C ALA A 55 3.33 -2.28 11.16
N SER A 56 2.43 -1.35 11.40
CA SER A 56 1.68 -1.19 12.64
C SER A 56 0.29 -1.83 12.50
N ASP A 57 -0.61 -1.56 13.39
CA ASP A 57 -1.99 -2.03 13.34
C ASP A 57 -2.94 -0.90 12.92
N GLY A 58 -4.21 -1.22 12.66
CA GLY A 58 -5.25 -0.26 12.36
C GLY A 58 -5.75 0.50 13.60
N GLY A 59 -6.80 1.31 13.43
CA GLY A 59 -7.47 2.01 14.53
C GLY A 59 -7.08 3.47 14.70
N ILE A 60 -6.19 3.99 13.87
CA ILE A 60 -5.86 5.42 13.75
C ILE A 60 -5.60 5.77 12.29
N TRP A 61 -5.84 7.02 11.93
CA TRP A 61 -5.47 7.56 10.62
C TRP A 61 -4.66 8.84 10.77
N PHE A 62 -3.89 9.16 9.73
CA PHE A 62 -3.05 10.35 9.64
C PHE A 62 -3.34 11.09 8.34
N ALA A 63 -3.17 12.40 8.36
CA ALA A 63 -3.21 13.23 7.16
C ALA A 63 -2.17 14.33 7.22
N ALA A 64 -1.32 14.42 6.21
CA ALA A 64 -0.51 15.60 5.95
C ALA A 64 -1.36 16.59 5.14
N CYS A 65 -1.53 17.80 5.67
CA CYS A 65 -2.38 18.83 5.08
C CYS A 65 -1.54 20.07 4.71
N SER A 66 -1.69 20.56 3.48
CA SER A 66 -1.13 21.85 3.05
C SER A 66 -1.85 23.01 3.73
N SER A 67 -1.25 24.21 3.71
CA SER A 67 -1.90 25.44 4.20
C SER A 67 -3.24 25.69 3.47
N ARG A 68 -3.32 25.42 2.15
CA ARG A 68 -4.56 25.52 1.37
C ARG A 68 -5.65 24.56 1.88
N ALA A 69 -5.29 23.35 2.25
CA ALA A 69 -6.21 22.38 2.82
C ALA A 69 -6.72 22.85 4.19
N ILE A 70 -5.84 23.36 5.05
CA ILE A 70 -6.19 23.91 6.36
C ILE A 70 -7.16 25.09 6.20
N GLU A 71 -6.87 26.05 5.31
CA GLU A 71 -7.78 27.18 5.01
C GLU A 71 -9.16 26.69 4.51
N ARG A 72 -9.20 25.65 3.70
CA ARG A 72 -10.45 25.04 3.23
C ARG A 72 -11.24 24.41 4.38
N ILE A 73 -10.59 23.72 5.31
CA ILE A 73 -11.21 23.13 6.51
C ILE A 73 -11.84 24.24 7.36
N GLU A 74 -11.11 25.32 7.62
CA GLU A 74 -11.61 26.48 8.39
C GLU A 74 -12.82 27.15 7.69
N LYS A 75 -12.74 27.35 6.38
CA LYS A 75 -13.86 27.93 5.59
C LYS A 75 -15.11 27.06 5.60
N ILE A 76 -14.97 25.73 5.52
CA ILE A 76 -16.11 24.80 5.57
C ILE A 76 -16.73 24.84 6.97
N SER A 77 -15.94 24.80 8.02
CA SER A 77 -16.42 24.89 9.41
C SER A 77 -17.20 26.17 9.66
N ALA A 78 -16.70 27.32 9.17
CA ALA A 78 -17.37 28.61 9.30
C ALA A 78 -18.73 28.67 8.57
N SER A 79 -18.97 27.82 7.58
CA SER A 79 -20.22 27.76 6.82
C SER A 79 -21.39 27.15 7.59
N LYS A 80 -21.15 26.61 8.78
CA LYS A 80 -22.13 25.91 9.63
C LYS A 80 -22.83 24.73 8.94
N ARG A 81 -22.22 24.18 7.87
CA ARG A 81 -22.70 22.95 7.24
C ARG A 81 -22.67 21.82 8.29
N TRP A 82 -23.75 21.08 8.38
CA TRP A 82 -23.77 19.90 9.24
C TRP A 82 -22.79 18.83 8.72
N THR A 83 -21.94 18.35 9.59
CA THR A 83 -20.99 17.26 9.33
C THR A 83 -20.96 16.35 10.56
N PRO A 84 -21.04 15.03 10.39
CA PRO A 84 -20.83 14.10 11.52
C PRO A 84 -19.47 14.34 12.16
N ALA A 85 -19.38 14.31 13.49
CA ALA A 85 -18.12 14.59 14.22
C ALA A 85 -16.95 13.69 13.76
N SER A 86 -17.22 12.45 13.39
CA SER A 86 -16.21 11.51 12.86
C SER A 86 -15.66 11.88 11.48
N LEU A 87 -16.33 12.76 10.73
CA LEU A 87 -15.94 13.25 9.40
C LEU A 87 -15.61 14.74 9.41
N ASP A 88 -15.70 15.40 10.57
CA ASP A 88 -15.39 16.82 10.70
C ASP A 88 -13.89 17.03 10.91
N LEU A 89 -13.21 17.40 9.81
CA LEU A 89 -11.78 17.67 9.82
C LEU A 89 -11.38 18.86 10.71
N LYS A 90 -12.33 19.77 11.03
CA LYS A 90 -12.05 20.86 11.98
C LYS A 90 -11.84 20.33 13.39
N ILE A 91 -12.65 19.36 13.82
CA ILE A 91 -12.47 18.70 15.12
C ILE A 91 -11.11 18.00 15.15
N ALA A 92 -10.75 17.25 14.10
CA ALA A 92 -9.45 16.58 14.01
C ALA A 92 -8.29 17.57 14.03
N LEU A 93 -8.38 18.67 13.28
CA LEU A 93 -7.37 19.73 13.21
C LEU A 93 -7.15 20.40 14.58
N ASP A 94 -8.23 20.75 15.29
CA ASP A 94 -8.12 21.42 16.58
C ASP A 94 -7.50 20.53 17.64
N ASN A 95 -7.89 19.26 17.68
CA ASN A 95 -7.28 18.29 18.58
C ASN A 95 -5.81 18.05 18.22
N SER A 96 -5.48 17.94 16.95
CA SER A 96 -4.09 17.78 16.51
C SER A 96 -3.20 18.97 16.89
N LYS A 97 -3.70 20.23 16.77
CA LYS A 97 -3.01 21.43 17.23
C LYS A 97 -2.79 21.44 18.74
N ALA A 98 -3.66 20.77 19.49
CA ALA A 98 -3.54 20.59 20.95
C ALA A 98 -2.69 19.35 21.33
N ASN A 99 -2.03 18.70 20.38
CA ASN A 99 -1.26 17.45 20.56
C ASN A 99 -2.08 16.30 21.17
N GLN A 100 -3.32 16.16 20.74
CA GLN A 100 -4.21 15.08 21.18
C GLN A 100 -5.11 14.62 20.05
N THR A 101 -5.82 13.52 20.25
CA THR A 101 -6.88 13.01 19.39
C THR A 101 -8.25 13.31 19.99
N TYR A 102 -9.29 13.37 19.16
CA TYR A 102 -10.67 13.61 19.64
C TYR A 102 -11.18 12.52 20.58
N ASN A 103 -10.84 11.26 20.30
CA ASN A 103 -11.13 10.12 21.16
C ASN A 103 -9.83 9.46 21.60
N THR A 104 -9.86 8.63 22.63
CA THR A 104 -8.69 7.85 23.06
C THR A 104 -8.15 7.02 21.92
N PRO A 105 -6.86 7.19 21.54
CA PRO A 105 -6.29 6.48 20.42
C PRO A 105 -5.94 5.02 20.80
N ALA A 106 -5.72 4.18 19.77
CA ALA A 106 -5.20 2.83 19.93
C ALA A 106 -3.71 2.89 20.33
N LEU A 107 -3.41 2.83 21.62
CA LEU A 107 -2.05 3.04 22.15
C LEU A 107 -1.05 1.99 21.62
N ALA A 108 -1.45 0.72 21.52
CA ALA A 108 -0.61 -0.33 20.96
C ALA A 108 -0.19 0.00 19.53
N THR A 109 -1.14 0.46 18.70
CA THR A 109 -0.88 0.90 17.32
C THR A 109 0.13 2.06 17.29
N LEU A 110 0.01 3.03 18.20
CA LEU A 110 0.94 4.17 18.26
C LEU A 110 2.35 3.75 18.66
N ILE A 111 2.49 2.83 19.63
CA ILE A 111 3.80 2.32 20.07
C ILE A 111 4.48 1.53 18.94
N MET A 112 3.73 0.69 18.23
CA MET A 112 4.25 -0.04 17.07
C MET A 112 4.66 0.93 15.96
N LEU A 113 3.85 1.96 15.69
CA LEU A 113 4.15 2.97 14.69
C LEU A 113 5.41 3.77 15.05
N GLU A 114 5.56 4.19 16.31
CA GLU A 114 6.75 4.92 16.77
C GLU A 114 8.02 4.09 16.54
N SER A 115 8.00 2.81 16.94
CA SER A 115 9.11 1.89 16.71
C SER A 115 9.43 1.73 15.24
N GLN A 116 8.41 1.55 14.40
CA GLN A 116 8.60 1.40 12.96
C GLN A 116 9.13 2.66 12.29
N VAL A 117 8.62 3.84 12.66
CA VAL A 117 9.13 5.13 12.14
C VAL A 117 10.57 5.37 12.60
N GLY A 118 10.91 4.97 13.83
CA GLY A 118 12.29 4.98 14.32
C GLY A 118 13.20 4.18 13.40
N TRP A 119 12.87 2.91 13.16
CA TRP A 119 13.62 2.07 12.23
C TRP A 119 13.68 2.63 10.80
N MET A 120 12.57 3.12 10.27
CA MET A 120 12.54 3.75 8.93
C MET A 120 13.53 4.93 8.83
N ASN A 121 13.61 5.76 9.87
CA ASN A 121 14.54 6.88 9.91
C ASN A 121 16.01 6.41 10.02
N GLU A 122 16.27 5.40 10.82
CA GLU A 122 17.61 4.80 11.00
C GLU A 122 18.16 4.23 9.70
N ILE A 123 17.34 3.59 8.87
CA ILE A 123 17.77 3.03 7.58
C ILE A 123 17.93 4.08 6.48
N GLY A 124 17.50 5.35 6.69
CA GLY A 124 17.63 6.44 5.73
C GLY A 124 16.31 7.04 5.25
N GLY A 125 15.22 6.86 5.99
CA GLY A 125 13.91 7.47 5.76
C GLY A 125 13.18 6.95 4.53
N LEU A 126 12.29 7.77 3.99
CA LEU A 126 11.41 7.38 2.89
C LEU A 126 12.18 6.91 1.64
N SER A 127 13.33 7.50 1.34
CA SER A 127 14.14 7.08 0.19
C SER A 127 14.65 5.66 0.32
N ALA A 128 15.13 5.25 1.51
CA ALA A 128 15.60 3.90 1.77
C ALA A 128 14.42 2.91 1.80
N CYS A 129 13.28 3.29 2.40
CA CYS A 129 12.06 2.48 2.38
C CYS A 129 11.58 2.22 0.95
N ASN A 130 11.57 3.24 0.10
CA ASN A 130 11.22 3.09 -1.30
C ASN A 130 12.20 2.20 -2.06
N ALA A 131 13.51 2.34 -1.82
CA ALA A 131 14.52 1.48 -2.44
C ALA A 131 14.32 0.00 -2.08
N ARG A 132 13.97 -0.33 -0.82
CA ARG A 132 13.63 -1.69 -0.42
C ARG A 132 12.40 -2.23 -1.17
N SER A 133 11.33 -1.43 -1.25
CA SER A 133 10.12 -1.81 -2.00
C SER A 133 10.40 -1.97 -3.49
N GLN A 134 11.24 -1.14 -4.08
CA GLN A 134 11.70 -1.29 -5.48
C GLN A 134 12.47 -2.57 -5.69
N GLN A 135 13.37 -2.93 -4.79
CA GLN A 135 14.11 -4.18 -4.85
C GLN A 135 13.17 -5.39 -4.80
N SER A 136 12.27 -5.43 -3.84
CA SER A 136 11.27 -6.49 -3.69
C SER A 136 10.38 -6.62 -4.91
N SER A 137 9.87 -5.51 -5.45
CA SER A 137 9.02 -5.52 -6.63
C SER A 137 9.77 -5.94 -7.89
N SER A 138 11.05 -5.55 -8.04
CA SER A 138 11.90 -6.00 -9.13
C SER A 138 12.12 -7.52 -9.10
N ILE A 139 12.33 -8.10 -7.93
CA ILE A 139 12.45 -9.55 -7.74
C ILE A 139 11.15 -10.23 -8.21
N LEU A 140 10.00 -9.82 -7.66
CA LEU A 140 8.72 -10.44 -7.95
C LEU A 140 8.34 -10.36 -9.45
N TYR A 141 8.44 -9.17 -10.04
CA TYR A 141 8.04 -8.98 -11.43
C TYR A 141 9.00 -9.63 -12.42
N SER A 142 10.32 -9.61 -12.15
CA SER A 142 11.31 -10.33 -12.97
C SER A 142 11.10 -11.83 -12.89
N TRP A 143 10.80 -12.35 -11.69
CA TRP A 143 10.42 -13.75 -11.50
C TRP A 143 9.21 -14.14 -12.34
N ALA A 144 8.12 -13.37 -12.28
CA ALA A 144 6.91 -13.65 -13.04
C ALA A 144 7.14 -13.61 -14.56
N GLN A 145 7.84 -12.59 -15.05
CA GLN A 145 8.13 -12.43 -16.48
C GLN A 145 9.04 -13.53 -17.06
N ALA A 146 9.83 -14.21 -16.23
CA ALA A 146 10.69 -15.32 -16.66
C ALA A 146 9.93 -16.65 -16.77
N ARG A 147 8.63 -16.70 -16.51
CA ARG A 147 7.81 -17.92 -16.51
C ARG A 147 6.67 -17.82 -17.50
N SER A 148 6.40 -18.88 -18.25
CA SER A 148 5.28 -18.92 -19.21
C SER A 148 3.91 -18.97 -18.56
N TRP A 149 3.83 -19.34 -17.27
CA TRP A 149 2.59 -19.54 -16.52
C TRP A 149 2.31 -18.42 -15.51
N ALA A 150 3.16 -17.41 -15.39
CA ALA A 150 2.97 -16.28 -14.49
C ALA A 150 3.07 -14.97 -15.27
N THR A 151 2.15 -14.03 -15.02
CA THR A 151 2.12 -12.75 -15.73
C THR A 151 1.76 -11.63 -14.76
N PRO A 152 2.55 -10.55 -14.68
CA PRO A 152 2.13 -9.36 -13.94
C PRO A 152 0.78 -8.85 -14.44
N PHE A 153 -0.20 -8.74 -13.54
CA PHE A 153 -1.55 -8.29 -13.89
C PHE A 153 -1.57 -6.89 -14.50
N VAL A 154 -0.77 -5.99 -13.94
CA VAL A 154 -0.62 -4.63 -14.48
C VAL A 154 0.35 -4.69 -15.65
N ALA A 155 -0.17 -4.51 -16.87
CA ALA A 155 0.60 -4.63 -18.11
C ALA A 155 1.69 -3.55 -18.23
N ASP A 156 1.32 -2.30 -17.95
CA ASP A 156 2.23 -1.14 -17.98
C ASP A 156 3.19 -1.20 -16.79
N ALA A 157 4.48 -1.42 -17.06
CA ALA A 157 5.50 -1.57 -16.03
C ALA A 157 5.64 -0.33 -15.13
N GLU A 158 5.41 0.88 -15.66
CA GLU A 158 5.51 2.12 -14.90
C GLU A 158 4.36 2.31 -13.91
N LYS A 159 3.26 1.57 -14.11
CA LYS A 159 2.09 1.58 -13.22
C LYS A 159 2.04 0.40 -12.26
N ARG A 160 3.01 -0.50 -12.32
CA ARG A 160 3.11 -1.61 -11.37
C ARG A 160 3.51 -1.11 -10.00
N SER A 161 2.70 -1.44 -9.01
CA SER A 161 2.96 -1.07 -7.62
C SER A 161 4.28 -1.66 -7.11
N GLN A 162 5.05 -0.85 -6.41
CA GLN A 162 6.29 -1.30 -5.76
C GLN A 162 6.02 -1.91 -4.36
N VAL A 163 4.83 -1.72 -3.81
CA VAL A 163 4.47 -2.18 -2.46
C VAL A 163 3.47 -3.33 -2.43
N VAL A 164 2.75 -3.58 -3.55
CA VAL A 164 1.84 -4.72 -3.70
C VAL A 164 1.90 -5.26 -5.13
N GLY A 165 2.41 -6.45 -5.29
CA GLY A 165 2.45 -7.12 -6.60
C GLY A 165 1.26 -8.05 -6.80
N THR A 166 0.67 -8.02 -8.00
CA THR A 166 -0.40 -8.93 -8.43
C THR A 166 0.06 -9.71 -9.65
N ILE A 167 0.04 -11.03 -9.53
CA ILE A 167 0.55 -11.95 -10.56
C ILE A 167 -0.56 -12.92 -10.95
N ASP A 168 -1.00 -12.85 -12.19
CA ASP A 168 -1.92 -13.83 -12.76
C ASP A 168 -1.19 -15.15 -13.02
N ILE A 169 -1.83 -16.25 -12.64
CA ILE A 169 -1.35 -17.61 -12.87
C ILE A 169 -2.18 -18.20 -14.01
N ALA A 170 -1.53 -18.80 -14.99
CA ALA A 170 -2.20 -19.46 -16.11
C ALA A 170 -3.05 -20.64 -15.61
N ALA A 171 -4.10 -21.00 -16.35
CA ALA A 171 -4.89 -22.19 -16.08
C ALA A 171 -4.06 -23.46 -16.31
N SER A 172 -4.47 -24.59 -15.72
CA SER A 172 -3.77 -25.87 -15.86
C SER A 172 -3.63 -26.32 -17.33
N ALA A 173 -4.63 -26.04 -18.17
CA ALA A 173 -4.57 -26.32 -19.61
C ALA A 173 -3.44 -25.55 -20.33
N ASP A 174 -3.01 -24.41 -19.79
CA ASP A 174 -1.95 -23.54 -20.33
C ASP A 174 -0.64 -23.70 -19.56
N GLY A 175 -0.47 -24.82 -18.85
CA GLY A 175 0.73 -25.11 -18.08
C GLY A 175 0.85 -24.35 -16.74
N GLY A 176 -0.27 -23.79 -16.25
CA GLY A 176 -0.38 -23.22 -14.90
C GLY A 176 -1.02 -24.18 -13.90
N VAL A 177 -1.53 -23.64 -12.81
CA VAL A 177 -2.24 -24.35 -11.73
C VAL A 177 -3.28 -23.41 -11.11
N ASP A 178 -4.13 -23.90 -10.21
CA ASP A 178 -5.01 -23.04 -9.43
C ASP A 178 -4.20 -22.27 -8.38
N ALA A 179 -4.31 -20.94 -8.37
CA ALA A 179 -3.64 -20.09 -7.39
C ALA A 179 -4.08 -20.37 -5.95
N ASN A 180 -5.32 -20.85 -5.74
CA ASN A 180 -5.79 -21.26 -4.42
C ASN A 180 -5.01 -22.47 -3.90
N ASP A 181 -4.63 -23.42 -4.75
CA ASP A 181 -3.81 -24.57 -4.37
C ASP A 181 -2.39 -24.13 -3.99
N ILE A 182 -1.82 -23.15 -4.72
CA ILE A 182 -0.55 -22.54 -4.36
C ILE A 182 -0.68 -21.89 -2.96
N CYS A 183 -1.68 -21.07 -2.74
CA CYS A 183 -1.90 -20.38 -1.46
C CYS A 183 -2.12 -21.38 -0.31
N ALA A 184 -2.85 -22.47 -0.55
CA ALA A 184 -3.08 -23.52 0.45
C ALA A 184 -1.77 -24.23 0.84
N ALA A 185 -0.95 -24.59 -0.15
CA ALA A 185 0.36 -25.22 0.10
C ALA A 185 1.31 -24.27 0.83
N LEU A 186 1.39 -23.00 0.43
CA LEU A 186 2.19 -21.98 1.10
C LEU A 186 1.75 -21.81 2.56
N ARG A 187 0.45 -21.68 2.80
CA ARG A 187 -0.13 -21.50 4.15
C ARG A 187 0.14 -22.70 5.05
N ALA A 188 0.07 -23.92 4.53
CA ALA A 188 0.43 -25.13 5.27
C ALA A 188 1.92 -25.16 5.71
N ASN A 189 2.76 -24.39 5.03
CA ASN A 189 4.19 -24.24 5.33
C ASN A 189 4.54 -22.89 5.97
N GLY A 190 3.57 -22.15 6.52
CA GLY A 190 3.77 -20.92 7.29
C GLY A 190 3.88 -19.64 6.46
N VAL A 191 3.71 -19.69 5.15
CA VAL A 191 3.65 -18.50 4.27
C VAL A 191 2.19 -18.15 4.04
N VAL A 192 1.76 -16.99 4.56
CA VAL A 192 0.35 -16.57 4.60
C VAL A 192 0.08 -15.33 3.76
N ASP A 193 -1.21 -15.12 3.46
CA ASP A 193 -1.75 -13.89 2.88
C ASP A 193 -1.23 -13.54 1.47
N THR A 194 -0.96 -14.60 0.67
CA THR A 194 -0.64 -14.50 -0.76
C THR A 194 -1.89 -14.56 -1.66
N ASP A 195 -3.07 -14.68 -1.07
CA ASP A 195 -4.34 -14.82 -1.75
C ASP A 195 -4.69 -13.59 -2.58
N SER A 196 -5.34 -13.81 -3.72
CA SER A 196 -5.88 -12.73 -4.56
C SER A 196 -6.93 -11.90 -3.82
N TYR A 197 -7.19 -10.69 -4.32
CA TYR A 197 -8.33 -9.93 -3.80
C TYR A 197 -9.62 -10.60 -4.25
N ARG A 198 -10.34 -11.22 -3.30
CA ARG A 198 -11.51 -12.10 -3.53
C ARG A 198 -12.60 -11.53 -4.46
N LYS A 199 -12.76 -10.20 -4.52
CA LYS A 199 -13.76 -9.56 -5.40
C LYS A 199 -13.33 -9.48 -6.86
N LEU A 200 -12.04 -9.71 -7.17
CA LEU A 200 -11.55 -9.71 -8.55
C LEU A 200 -11.87 -11.02 -9.28
N GLY A 201 -12.00 -12.15 -8.56
CA GLY A 201 -12.35 -13.45 -9.15
C GLY A 201 -11.32 -13.96 -10.16
N ARG A 202 -10.04 -13.66 -9.95
CA ARG A 202 -8.94 -14.06 -10.85
C ARG A 202 -8.13 -15.20 -10.26
N ASN A 203 -7.54 -16.03 -11.13
CA ASN A 203 -6.49 -16.98 -10.77
C ASN A 203 -5.18 -16.22 -10.56
N GLN A 204 -4.96 -15.71 -9.34
CA GLN A 204 -3.96 -14.67 -9.10
C GLN A 204 -3.36 -14.78 -7.69
N LEU A 205 -2.07 -14.49 -7.59
CA LEU A 205 -1.38 -14.23 -6.34
C LEU A 205 -1.26 -12.73 -6.11
N ARG A 206 -1.31 -12.32 -4.84
CA ARG A 206 -1.07 -10.94 -4.43
C ARG A 206 -0.05 -10.92 -3.30
N VAL A 207 1.07 -10.25 -3.53
CA VAL A 207 2.23 -10.22 -2.63
C VAL A 207 2.42 -8.83 -2.07
N GLY A 208 2.42 -8.70 -0.75
CA GLY A 208 2.80 -7.47 -0.06
C GLY A 208 4.33 -7.33 -0.05
N MET A 209 4.81 -6.17 -0.49
CA MET A 209 6.24 -5.85 -0.60
C MET A 209 6.53 -4.53 0.14
N PHE A 210 5.89 -4.36 1.29
CA PHE A 210 6.06 -3.18 2.13
C PHE A 210 7.48 -3.11 2.69
N PRO A 211 7.99 -1.93 3.07
CA PRO A 211 9.38 -1.75 3.51
C PRO A 211 9.84 -2.68 4.65
N ALA A 212 8.93 -3.11 5.52
CA ALA A 212 9.24 -4.04 6.61
C ALA A 212 9.43 -5.50 6.17
N VAL A 213 9.04 -5.83 4.92
CA VAL A 213 9.30 -7.15 4.33
C VAL A 213 10.67 -7.12 3.69
N ASP A 214 11.55 -8.06 4.07
CA ASP A 214 12.88 -8.12 3.49
C ASP A 214 12.84 -8.58 2.02
N PRO A 215 13.63 -7.96 1.13
CA PRO A 215 13.70 -8.40 -0.27
C PRO A 215 14.10 -9.88 -0.42
N GLU A 216 14.93 -10.39 0.48
CA GLU A 216 15.33 -11.80 0.53
C GLU A 216 14.14 -12.72 0.80
N ASP A 217 13.15 -12.28 1.61
CA ASP A 217 11.93 -13.04 1.85
C ASP A 217 11.05 -13.10 0.60
N VAL A 218 11.00 -12.02 -0.18
CA VAL A 218 10.30 -12.02 -1.48
C VAL A 218 10.99 -12.97 -2.46
N GLN A 219 12.32 -13.01 -2.46
CA GLN A 219 13.08 -13.96 -3.27
C GLN A 219 12.83 -15.41 -2.84
N ALA A 220 12.84 -15.69 -1.54
CA ALA A 220 12.52 -17.00 -1.00
C ALA A 220 11.09 -17.43 -1.34
N LEU A 221 10.12 -16.50 -1.22
CA LEU A 221 8.73 -16.75 -1.62
C LEU A 221 8.63 -17.17 -3.09
N THR A 222 9.29 -16.47 -4.01
CA THR A 222 9.27 -16.84 -5.43
C THR A 222 9.83 -18.24 -5.70
N ALA A 223 10.88 -18.63 -4.98
CA ALA A 223 11.44 -19.99 -5.07
C ALA A 223 10.46 -21.04 -4.49
N CYS A 224 9.80 -20.74 -3.38
CA CYS A 224 8.76 -21.61 -2.82
C CYS A 224 7.59 -21.81 -3.79
N ILE A 225 7.14 -20.74 -4.45
CA ILE A 225 6.06 -20.82 -5.45
C ILE A 225 6.48 -21.75 -6.62
N ASP A 226 7.71 -21.65 -7.10
CA ASP A 226 8.22 -22.53 -8.17
C ASP A 226 8.14 -24.00 -7.77
N VAL A 227 8.61 -24.36 -6.56
CA VAL A 227 8.55 -25.73 -6.03
C VAL A 227 7.11 -26.22 -5.90
N VAL A 228 6.21 -25.38 -5.39
CA VAL A 228 4.79 -25.74 -5.24
C VAL A 228 4.13 -25.96 -6.61
N VAL A 229 4.37 -25.07 -7.57
CA VAL A 229 3.81 -25.21 -8.93
C VAL A 229 4.33 -26.45 -9.62
N GLU A 230 5.61 -26.78 -9.49
CA GLU A 230 6.18 -28.02 -10.03
C GLU A 230 5.51 -29.26 -9.41
N ALA A 231 5.36 -29.29 -8.08
CA ALA A 231 4.69 -30.38 -7.40
C ALA A 231 3.21 -30.55 -7.76
N LEU A 232 2.49 -29.45 -8.01
CA LEU A 232 1.06 -29.47 -8.41
C LEU A 232 0.84 -29.88 -9.86
N ARG A 233 1.87 -29.84 -10.69
CA ARG A 233 1.82 -30.29 -12.09
C ARG A 233 2.06 -31.80 -12.25
N GLY A 234 2.62 -32.46 -11.23
CA GLY A 234 2.91 -33.90 -11.22
C GLY A 234 4.18 -34.24 -11.93
#